data_dfccf065ff296587ac1596b8486cd15d
#
_entry.id   dfccf065ff296587ac1596b8486cd15d
#
_cell.length_a   1.000
_cell.length_b   1.000
_cell.length_c   1.000
_cell.angle_alpha   90.00
_cell.angle_beta   90.00
_cell.angle_gamma   90.00
#
_symmetry.space_group_name_H-M   'P 1'
#
loop_
_entity.id
_entity.type
_entity.pdbx_description
1 polymer ?
#
loop_
_entity_poly.entity_id
_entity_poly.type
_entity_poly.pdbx_seq_one_letter_code
_entity_poly.pdbx_strand_id
1 'polypeptide(L)'
;MLTLENPMRSDLQPLQINALADTGSLYFCIPESVQLQLQLEPTSQKTVTTADGKRTICPYVGPIRVRFENRECYVGAVVLGDEVLLGAVPMEDMDLVIHPGTQSVVVNPRSPNIPSSIAM
;
A
#
# COMPACT_ATOMS: atom_id res chain seq x y z
N MET A 1 2.90 -9.75 -5.90
CA MET A 1 1.69 -10.03 -5.10
C MET A 1 1.91 -9.59 -3.67
N LEU A 2 0.96 -8.90 -3.10
CA LEU A 2 1.00 -8.44 -1.71
C LEU A 2 0.15 -9.34 -0.84
N THR A 3 0.52 -9.44 0.44
CA THR A 3 -0.34 -10.00 1.48
C THR A 3 -0.78 -8.87 2.39
N LEU A 4 -2.08 -8.69 2.52
CA LEU A 4 -2.69 -7.64 3.33
C LEU A 4 -3.39 -8.26 4.53
N GLU A 5 -3.18 -7.68 5.70
CA GLU A 5 -3.81 -8.14 6.94
C GLU A 5 -4.35 -6.95 7.72
N ASN A 6 -5.41 -7.21 8.48
CA ASN A 6 -5.84 -6.27 9.52
C ASN A 6 -5.15 -6.66 10.82
N PRO A 7 -4.16 -5.89 11.28
CA PRO A 7 -3.41 -6.26 12.49
C PRO A 7 -4.24 -6.18 13.77
N MET A 8 -5.40 -5.52 13.72
CA MET A 8 -6.32 -5.43 14.85
C MET A 8 -7.30 -6.59 14.90
N ARG A 9 -7.33 -7.44 13.89
CA ARG A 9 -8.27 -8.55 13.74
C ARG A 9 -7.53 -9.81 13.29
N SER A 10 -6.90 -10.49 14.25
CA SER A 10 -6.13 -11.70 13.97
C SER A 10 -7.01 -12.89 13.55
N ASP A 11 -8.32 -12.78 13.76
CA ASP A 11 -9.30 -13.80 13.36
C ASP A 11 -9.62 -13.76 11.87
N LEU A 12 -9.27 -12.67 11.16
CA LEU A 12 -9.52 -12.55 9.74
C LEU A 12 -8.36 -13.12 8.93
N GLN A 13 -8.73 -13.78 7.83
CA GLN A 13 -7.71 -14.36 6.94
C GLN A 13 -6.95 -13.25 6.20
N PRO A 14 -5.64 -13.42 6.04
CA PRO A 14 -4.88 -12.53 5.18
C PRO A 14 -5.38 -12.58 3.73
N LEU A 15 -5.31 -11.46 3.04
CA LEU A 15 -5.71 -11.34 1.65
C LEU A 15 -4.47 -11.24 0.77
N GLN A 16 -4.34 -12.14 -0.19
CA GLN A 16 -3.31 -12.04 -1.21
C GLN A 16 -3.89 -11.37 -2.45
N ILE A 17 -3.24 -10.34 -2.93
CA ILE A 17 -3.76 -9.54 -4.03
C ILE A 17 -2.63 -8.91 -4.85
N ASN A 18 -2.84 -8.80 -6.15
CA ASN A 18 -1.94 -8.08 -7.01
C ASN A 18 -2.16 -6.58 -6.84
N ALA A 19 -1.08 -5.82 -6.90
CA ALA A 19 -1.12 -4.37 -6.80
C ALA A 19 -0.33 -3.75 -7.94
N LEU A 20 -0.78 -2.59 -8.37
CA LEU A 20 -0.01 -1.76 -9.29
C LEU A 20 0.91 -0.86 -8.48
N ALA A 21 2.15 -0.73 -8.91
CA ALA A 21 3.08 0.21 -8.32
C ALA A 21 2.98 1.54 -9.07
N ASP A 22 2.80 2.62 -8.32
CA ASP A 22 2.70 3.96 -8.88
C ASP A 22 3.39 4.95 -7.96
N THR A 23 4.62 5.29 -8.29
CA THR A 23 5.42 6.25 -7.52
C THR A 23 4.93 7.68 -7.69
N GLY A 24 4.05 7.95 -8.65
CA GLY A 24 3.37 9.22 -8.77
C GLY A 24 2.25 9.40 -7.75
N SER A 25 1.81 8.31 -7.12
CA SER A 25 0.87 8.35 -6.02
C SER A 25 1.61 8.31 -4.69
N LEU A 26 1.14 9.10 -3.71
CA LEU A 26 1.77 9.14 -2.40
C LEU A 26 1.30 7.97 -1.53
N TYR A 27 0.00 7.70 -1.52
CA TYR A 27 -0.62 6.80 -0.56
C TYR A 27 -0.75 5.38 -1.10
N PHE A 28 -0.92 4.46 -0.16
CA PHE A 28 -1.47 3.14 -0.45
C PHE A 28 -2.96 3.30 -0.70
N CYS A 29 -3.45 2.81 -1.83
CA CYS A 29 -4.86 2.92 -2.18
C CYS A 29 -5.46 1.52 -2.31
N ILE A 30 -6.67 1.36 -1.79
CA ILE A 30 -7.39 0.08 -1.86
C ILE A 30 -8.83 0.33 -2.31
N PRO A 31 -9.44 -0.62 -3.03
CA PRO A 31 -10.87 -0.53 -3.32
C PRO A 31 -11.71 -0.82 -2.07
N GLU A 32 -12.96 -0.38 -2.10
CA GLU A 32 -13.90 -0.60 -0.99
C GLU A 32 -14.05 -2.09 -0.67
N SER A 33 -14.03 -2.95 -1.67
CA SER A 33 -14.12 -4.39 -1.47
C SER A 33 -13.04 -4.94 -0.55
N VAL A 34 -11.82 -4.41 -0.66
CA VAL A 34 -10.71 -4.81 0.23
C VAL A 34 -10.94 -4.27 1.64
N GLN A 35 -11.36 -3.02 1.76
CA GLN A 35 -11.72 -2.45 3.06
C GLN A 35 -12.74 -3.32 3.79
N LEU A 36 -13.80 -3.71 3.10
CA LEU A 36 -14.88 -4.49 3.70
C LEU A 36 -14.42 -5.90 4.05
N GLN A 37 -13.64 -6.54 3.19
CA GLN A 37 -13.14 -7.89 3.42
C GLN A 37 -12.24 -7.95 4.64
N LEU A 38 -11.37 -6.97 4.84
CA LEU A 38 -10.45 -6.89 5.97
C LEU A 38 -11.05 -6.14 7.15
N GLN A 39 -12.27 -5.65 7.04
CA GLN A 39 -12.97 -4.91 8.10
C GLN A 39 -12.13 -3.78 8.67
N LEU A 40 -11.55 -2.99 7.78
CA LEU A 40 -10.70 -1.86 8.16
C LEU A 40 -11.55 -0.67 8.58
N GLU A 41 -11.19 -0.07 9.73
CA GLU A 41 -11.97 1.02 10.28
C GLU A 41 -11.56 2.36 9.66
N PRO A 42 -12.53 3.20 9.28
CA PRO A 42 -12.22 4.57 8.88
C PRO A 42 -11.68 5.36 10.08
N THR A 43 -10.52 5.98 9.91
CA THR A 43 -9.89 6.79 10.96
C THR A 43 -9.95 8.28 10.65
N SER A 44 -9.96 8.63 9.37
CA SER A 44 -10.00 10.02 8.93
C SER A 44 -10.39 10.08 7.45
N GLN A 45 -10.17 11.23 6.83
CA GLN A 45 -10.41 11.44 5.41
C GLN A 45 -9.19 12.12 4.80
N LYS A 46 -8.98 11.86 3.52
CA LYS A 46 -7.93 12.53 2.75
C LYS A 46 -8.54 13.12 1.50
N THR A 47 -8.05 14.27 1.09
CA THR A 47 -8.36 14.83 -0.22
C THR A 47 -7.32 14.32 -1.21
N VAL A 48 -7.77 13.64 -2.25
CA VAL A 48 -6.89 13.07 -3.28
C VAL A 48 -7.20 13.76 -4.60
N THR A 49 -6.14 14.18 -5.30
CA THR A 49 -6.25 14.70 -6.65
C THR A 49 -5.98 13.57 -7.63
N THR A 50 -6.97 13.22 -8.43
CA THR A 50 -6.84 12.17 -9.42
C THR A 50 -6.19 12.69 -10.70
N ALA A 51 -5.83 11.78 -11.62
CA ALA A 51 -5.09 12.13 -12.83
C ALA A 51 -5.83 13.14 -13.73
N ASP A 52 -7.15 13.19 -13.65
CA ASP A 52 -7.99 14.13 -14.39
C ASP A 52 -8.08 15.53 -13.74
N GLY A 53 -7.37 15.74 -12.63
CA GLY A 53 -7.35 16.99 -11.90
C GLY A 53 -8.48 17.14 -10.89
N LYS A 54 -9.37 16.18 -10.79
CA LYS A 54 -10.45 16.23 -9.80
C LYS A 54 -9.92 16.00 -8.39
N ARG A 55 -10.50 16.71 -7.43
CA ARG A 55 -10.23 16.54 -6.00
C ARG A 55 -11.37 15.76 -5.39
N THR A 56 -11.06 14.65 -4.75
CA THR A 56 -12.04 13.75 -4.14
C THR A 56 -11.69 13.54 -2.69
N ILE A 57 -12.68 13.61 -1.81
CA ILE A 57 -12.51 13.27 -0.40
C ILE A 57 -12.75 11.78 -0.25
N CYS A 58 -11.75 11.06 0.26
CA CYS A 58 -11.79 9.62 0.39
C CYS A 58 -11.61 9.20 1.84
N PRO A 59 -12.25 8.11 2.28
CA PRO A 59 -11.97 7.55 3.59
C PRO A 59 -10.51 7.13 3.69
N TYR A 60 -9.92 7.32 4.86
CA TYR A 60 -8.60 6.83 5.20
C TYR A 60 -8.77 5.78 6.28
N VAL A 61 -8.33 4.57 6.02
CA VAL A 61 -8.59 3.41 6.86
C VAL A 61 -7.28 2.78 7.31
N GLY A 62 -7.34 2.01 8.35
CA GLY A 62 -6.16 1.28 8.81
C GLY A 62 -6.16 1.07 10.32
N PRO A 63 -5.02 0.59 10.85
CA PRO A 63 -3.79 0.25 10.10
C PRO A 63 -3.93 -1.03 9.29
N ILE A 64 -3.11 -1.15 8.25
CA ILE A 64 -3.01 -2.36 7.45
C ILE A 64 -1.57 -2.87 7.53
N ARG A 65 -1.39 -4.17 7.74
CA ARG A 65 -0.09 -4.80 7.57
C ARG A 65 0.06 -5.24 6.13
N VAL A 66 1.05 -4.68 5.45
CA VAL A 66 1.36 -5.01 4.06
C VAL A 66 2.65 -5.79 4.02
N ARG A 67 2.63 -6.97 3.40
CA ARG A 67 3.82 -7.81 3.26
C ARG A 67 4.12 -8.07 1.79
N PHE A 68 5.38 -7.99 1.45
CA PHE A 68 5.90 -8.32 0.14
C PHE A 68 7.24 -9.04 0.33
N GLU A 69 7.31 -10.33 0.02
CA GLU A 69 8.51 -11.16 0.22
C GLU A 69 9.01 -11.03 1.67
N ASN A 70 10.26 -10.59 1.87
CA ASN A 70 10.83 -10.43 3.22
C ASN A 70 10.64 -9.01 3.79
N ARG A 71 9.72 -8.24 3.19
CA ARG A 71 9.42 -6.86 3.62
C ARG A 71 8.03 -6.78 4.23
N GLU A 72 7.86 -5.83 5.13
CA GLU A 72 6.55 -5.48 5.65
C GLU A 72 6.49 -4.01 6.05
N CYS A 73 5.28 -3.46 6.07
CA CYS A 73 5.03 -2.16 6.67
C CYS A 73 3.62 -2.14 7.26
N TYR A 74 3.41 -1.22 8.20
CA TYR A 74 2.11 -0.90 8.76
C TYR A 74 1.72 0.48 8.26
N VAL A 75 0.63 0.58 7.53
CA VAL A 75 0.28 1.80 6.82
C VAL A 75 -1.24 1.95 6.78
N GLY A 76 -1.72 3.18 6.73
CA GLY A 76 -3.11 3.44 6.37
C GLY A 76 -3.29 3.41 4.87
N ALA A 77 -4.54 3.36 4.44
CA ALA A 77 -4.87 3.36 3.02
C ALA A 77 -6.01 4.31 2.72
N VAL A 78 -5.95 4.89 1.55
CA VAL A 78 -7.06 5.66 0.99
C VAL A 78 -7.98 4.69 0.26
N VAL A 79 -9.28 4.77 0.53
CA VAL A 79 -10.26 3.95 -0.16
C VAL A 79 -10.66 4.67 -1.44
N LEU A 80 -10.18 4.16 -2.57
CA LEU A 80 -10.36 4.81 -3.87
C LEU A 80 -10.14 3.80 -4.99
N GLY A 81 -10.97 3.86 -6.02
CA GLY A 81 -10.78 3.08 -7.23
C GLY A 81 -11.20 1.63 -7.10
N ASP A 82 -10.74 0.83 -8.04
CA ASP A 82 -11.11 -0.60 -8.15
C ASP A 82 -9.88 -1.53 -8.14
N GLU A 83 -8.69 -0.98 -7.94
CA GLU A 83 -7.44 -1.74 -7.87
C GLU A 83 -6.62 -1.32 -6.66
N VAL A 84 -5.80 -2.23 -6.15
CA VAL A 84 -4.82 -1.92 -5.12
C VAL A 84 -3.64 -1.20 -5.77
N LEU A 85 -3.31 -0.03 -5.22
CA LEU A 85 -2.26 0.82 -5.75
C LEU A 85 -1.20 1.07 -4.67
N LEU A 86 0.04 0.67 -4.98
CA LEU A 86 1.16 0.82 -4.07
C LEU A 86 1.88 2.13 -4.38
N GLY A 87 1.63 3.15 -3.56
CA GLY A 87 2.23 4.47 -3.74
C GLY A 87 3.61 4.60 -3.10
N ALA A 88 4.13 5.81 -3.10
CA ALA A 88 5.51 6.09 -2.66
C ALA A 88 5.75 5.77 -1.18
N VAL A 89 4.79 6.10 -0.30
CA VAL A 89 4.99 5.91 1.15
C VAL A 89 5.23 4.44 1.49
N PRO A 90 4.36 3.48 1.12
CA PRO A 90 4.64 2.09 1.44
C PRO A 90 5.85 1.53 0.70
N MET A 91 6.12 1.99 -0.52
CA MET A 91 7.30 1.53 -1.25
C MET A 91 8.60 1.96 -0.57
N GLU A 92 8.65 3.19 -0.08
CA GLU A 92 9.82 3.68 0.66
C GLU A 92 9.99 2.98 1.99
N ASP A 93 8.90 2.78 2.72
CA ASP A 93 8.94 2.11 4.01
C ASP A 93 9.44 0.66 3.90
N MET A 94 9.01 -0.04 2.87
CA MET A 94 9.44 -1.41 2.61
C MET A 94 10.76 -1.49 1.82
N ASP A 95 11.30 -0.35 1.39
CA ASP A 95 12.51 -0.29 0.57
C ASP A 95 12.38 -1.15 -0.69
N LEU A 96 11.33 -0.88 -1.45
CA LEU A 96 11.04 -1.53 -2.72
C LEU A 96 11.40 -0.60 -3.87
N VAL A 97 11.78 -1.18 -4.99
CA VAL A 97 12.08 -0.42 -6.21
C VAL A 97 11.33 -1.04 -7.38
N ILE A 98 11.17 -0.25 -8.44
CA ILE A 98 10.59 -0.75 -9.69
C ILE A 98 11.74 -1.18 -10.58
N HIS A 99 11.73 -2.45 -11.00
CA HIS A 99 12.73 -2.96 -11.92
C HIS A 99 12.48 -2.36 -13.31
N PRO A 100 13.43 -1.61 -13.88
CA PRO A 100 13.18 -0.86 -15.12
C PRO A 100 12.86 -1.75 -16.33
N GLY A 101 13.46 -2.93 -16.40
CA GLY A 101 13.26 -3.82 -17.54
C GLY A 101 11.88 -4.47 -17.58
N THR A 102 11.33 -4.86 -16.43
CA THR A 102 10.04 -5.55 -16.32
C THR A 102 8.94 -4.65 -15.77
N GLN A 103 9.29 -3.46 -15.26
CA GLN A 103 8.39 -2.55 -14.57
C GLN A 103 7.64 -3.18 -13.40
N SER A 104 8.23 -4.23 -12.82
CA SER A 104 7.69 -4.92 -11.65
C SER A 104 8.36 -4.42 -10.37
N VAL A 105 7.65 -4.57 -9.26
CA VAL A 105 8.17 -4.22 -7.94
C VAL A 105 9.09 -5.33 -7.46
N VAL A 106 10.27 -4.95 -6.98
CA VAL A 106 11.23 -5.88 -6.39
C VAL A 106 11.80 -5.29 -5.12
N VAL A 107 12.29 -6.16 -4.24
CA VAL A 107 13.07 -5.74 -3.08
C VAL A 107 14.34 -5.05 -3.58
N ASN A 108 14.72 -3.94 -2.93
CA ASN A 108 15.89 -3.19 -3.34
C ASN A 108 17.14 -4.10 -3.31
N PRO A 109 17.80 -4.34 -4.46
CA PRO A 109 18.93 -5.26 -4.52
C PRO A 109 20.16 -4.77 -3.75
N ARG A 110 20.22 -3.49 -3.40
CA ARG A 110 21.31 -2.95 -2.56
C ARG A 110 21.11 -3.25 -1.08
N SER A 111 19.91 -3.66 -0.68
CA SER A 111 19.56 -3.98 0.70
C SER A 111 18.66 -5.22 0.72
N PRO A 112 19.20 -6.39 0.33
CA PRO A 112 18.37 -7.57 0.10
C PRO A 112 17.80 -8.19 1.37
N ASN A 113 18.41 -7.97 2.52
CA ASN A 113 18.02 -8.67 3.77
C ASN A 113 17.24 -7.78 4.73
N ILE A 114 17.60 -6.51 4.81
CA ILE A 114 16.99 -5.55 5.75
C ILE A 114 16.69 -4.26 4.99
N PRO A 115 15.47 -3.73 5.09
CA PRO A 115 15.15 -2.47 4.43
C PRO A 115 16.04 -1.35 4.94
N SER A 116 16.44 -0.47 4.04
CA SER A 116 17.34 0.63 4.32
C SER A 116 16.72 1.95 3.89
N SER A 117 16.98 3.01 4.64
CA SER A 117 16.57 4.35 4.28
C SER A 117 17.60 5.36 4.75
N ILE A 118 17.52 6.57 4.20
CA ILE A 118 18.36 7.68 4.64
C ILE A 118 17.58 8.44 5.70
N ALA A 119 18.17 8.51 6.90
CA ALA A 119 17.61 9.32 7.98
C ALA A 119 18.49 10.56 8.17
N MET A 120 17.87 11.72 8.09
CA MET A 120 18.54 13.01 8.20
C MET A 120 18.32 13.61 9.57
#